data_832aad2cc52cc1d55178d9118927730c
#
_entry.id   832aad2cc52cc1d55178d9118927730c
#
_cell.length_a   1.000
_cell.length_b   1.000
_cell.length_c   1.000
_cell.angle_alpha   90.00
_cell.angle_beta   90.00
_cell.angle_gamma   90.00
#
_symmetry.space_group_name_H-M   'P 1'
#
loop_
_entity.id
_entity.type
_entity.pdbx_description
1 polymer ?
#
loop_
_entity_poly.entity_id
_entity_poly.type
_entity_poly.pdbx_seq_one_letter_code
_entity_poly.pdbx_strand_id
1 'polypeptide(L)'
;MIKLANFVRRVLISVLYFFLYTIVQNEKVAYKFMTEKWKQDAEYMSYVADLLEHPEVQRLAEFVQHLHSTRLDHSISVSYHSYQIAKKTNADARAVARAGLLHDMFYYDWRTTKFDGGSHAYMHPRIAVKNAEKITELSEVERDIIIKHMWGATIAPPKYKESYIVTMVDKYCAIKEAATPMTKLFKEKLLRKSVSTEQR
;
A
#
# COMPACT_ATOMS: atom_id res chain seq x y z
N MET A 1 -40.50 18.35 -6.16
CA MET A 1 -39.40 17.45 -6.57
C MET A 1 -38.02 18.10 -6.45
N ILE A 2 -37.76 19.31 -6.97
CA ILE A 2 -36.42 19.96 -6.92
C ILE A 2 -35.90 20.22 -5.48
N LYS A 3 -36.75 20.60 -4.53
CA LYS A 3 -36.34 20.84 -3.12
C LYS A 3 -35.88 19.56 -2.41
N LEU A 4 -36.50 18.41 -2.70
CA LEU A 4 -36.13 17.10 -2.14
C LEU A 4 -34.77 16.61 -2.71
N ALA A 5 -34.58 16.76 -4.01
CA ALA A 5 -33.31 16.43 -4.65
C ALA A 5 -32.13 17.25 -4.11
N ASN A 6 -32.33 18.55 -3.87
CA ASN A 6 -31.32 19.41 -3.25
C ASN A 6 -31.06 19.07 -1.78
N PHE A 7 -32.06 18.64 -1.03
CA PHE A 7 -31.90 18.17 0.33
C PHE A 7 -31.10 16.86 0.38
N VAL A 8 -31.46 15.86 -0.42
CA VAL A 8 -30.76 14.58 -0.52
C VAL A 8 -29.30 14.79 -0.95
N ARG A 9 -29.06 15.67 -1.93
CA ARG A 9 -27.71 16.02 -2.36
C ARG A 9 -26.88 16.66 -1.23
N ARG A 10 -27.46 17.55 -0.43
CA ARG A 10 -26.78 18.17 0.73
C ARG A 10 -26.45 17.15 1.80
N VAL A 11 -27.38 16.22 2.12
CA VAL A 11 -27.17 15.16 3.09
C VAL A 11 -26.06 14.21 2.62
N LEU A 12 -26.07 13.78 1.36
CA LEU A 12 -25.02 12.93 0.79
C LEU A 12 -23.64 13.61 0.82
N ILE A 13 -23.58 14.90 0.48
CA ILE A 13 -22.34 15.68 0.56
C ILE A 13 -21.86 15.77 2.02
N SER A 14 -22.74 16.00 2.98
CA SER A 14 -22.40 16.09 4.41
C SER A 14 -21.94 14.77 4.98
N VAL A 15 -22.58 13.64 4.60
CA VAL A 15 -22.16 12.29 4.99
C VAL A 15 -20.83 11.94 4.38
N LEU A 16 -20.62 12.21 3.09
CA LEU A 16 -19.33 12.02 2.43
C LEU A 16 -18.22 12.88 3.07
N TYR A 17 -18.58 14.11 3.44
CA TYR A 17 -17.70 15.05 4.13
C TYR A 17 -17.32 14.56 5.52
N PHE A 18 -18.29 14.06 6.30
CA PHE A 18 -18.06 13.48 7.62
C PHE A 18 -17.20 12.22 7.53
N PHE A 19 -17.45 11.36 6.55
CA PHE A 19 -16.64 10.15 6.29
C PHE A 19 -15.19 10.53 5.92
N LEU A 20 -15.00 11.46 4.99
CA LEU A 20 -13.68 11.98 4.60
C LEU A 20 -12.98 12.69 5.77
N TYR A 21 -13.72 13.48 6.56
CA TYR A 21 -13.17 14.15 7.74
C TYR A 21 -12.72 13.15 8.82
N THR A 22 -13.51 12.11 9.09
CA THR A 22 -13.17 11.06 10.07
C THR A 22 -11.96 10.25 9.61
N ILE A 23 -11.87 9.93 8.30
CA ILE A 23 -10.71 9.30 7.69
C ILE A 23 -9.47 10.19 7.87
N VAL A 24 -9.56 11.47 7.57
CA VAL A 24 -8.43 12.44 7.64
C VAL A 24 -7.96 12.70 9.07
N GLN A 25 -8.84 12.77 10.06
CA GLN A 25 -8.43 12.96 11.47
C GLN A 25 -7.75 11.72 12.06
N ASN A 26 -8.20 10.53 11.66
CA ASN A 26 -7.55 9.29 12.07
C ASN A 26 -6.21 9.04 11.37
N GLU A 27 -5.95 9.65 10.20
CA GLU A 27 -4.76 9.33 9.41
C GLU A 27 -3.43 9.82 10.00
N LYS A 28 -3.36 11.01 10.60
CA LYS A 28 -2.10 11.49 11.19
C LYS A 28 -1.68 10.67 12.40
N VAL A 29 -2.63 10.30 13.25
CA VAL A 29 -2.39 9.44 14.40
C VAL A 29 -2.18 8.00 13.94
N ALA A 30 -2.96 7.53 12.97
CA ALA A 30 -2.84 6.19 12.41
C ALA A 30 -1.54 6.01 11.60
N TYR A 31 -1.12 6.97 10.79
CA TYR A 31 0.12 6.88 10.02
C TYR A 31 1.34 6.82 10.93
N LYS A 32 1.46 7.71 11.92
CA LYS A 32 2.55 7.68 12.90
C LYS A 32 2.49 6.43 13.80
N PHE A 33 1.29 6.01 14.19
CA PHE A 33 1.09 4.80 15.01
C PHE A 33 1.31 3.51 14.22
N MET A 34 1.01 3.51 12.91
CA MET A 34 1.24 2.36 12.03
C MET A 34 2.70 2.20 11.64
N THR A 35 3.43 3.30 11.43
CA THR A 35 4.86 3.27 11.10
C THR A 35 5.75 2.76 12.24
N GLU A 36 5.23 2.70 13.47
CA GLU A 36 5.99 2.21 14.63
C GLU A 36 5.49 0.85 15.15
N LYS A 37 4.22 0.50 14.95
CA LYS A 37 3.64 -0.75 15.45
C LYS A 37 4.30 -2.02 14.94
N TRP A 38 4.69 -2.04 13.68
CA TRP A 38 5.33 -3.21 13.10
C TRP A 38 6.68 -3.53 13.74
N LYS A 39 7.43 -2.51 14.20
CA LYS A 39 8.70 -2.68 14.90
C LYS A 39 8.54 -3.32 16.29
N GLN A 40 7.36 -3.16 16.89
CA GLN A 40 7.04 -3.68 18.22
C GLN A 40 6.35 -5.03 18.16
N ASP A 41 5.93 -5.49 16.98
CA ASP A 41 5.31 -6.81 16.78
C ASP A 41 6.43 -7.86 16.66
N ALA A 42 6.74 -8.51 17.77
CA ALA A 42 7.84 -9.46 17.87
C ALA A 42 7.65 -10.67 16.93
N GLU A 43 6.40 -11.13 16.72
CA GLU A 43 6.11 -12.23 15.81
C GLU A 43 6.36 -11.80 14.36
N TYR A 44 5.86 -10.64 13.95
CA TYR A 44 6.13 -10.10 12.62
C TYR A 44 7.64 -9.93 12.38
N MET A 45 8.33 -9.32 13.33
CA MET A 45 9.78 -9.12 13.24
C MET A 45 10.55 -10.43 13.13
N SER A 46 10.11 -11.49 13.81
CA SER A 46 10.74 -12.81 13.67
C SER A 46 10.65 -13.40 12.24
N TYR A 47 9.68 -12.94 11.43
CA TYR A 47 9.52 -13.37 10.05
C TYR A 47 10.32 -12.54 9.04
N VAL A 48 10.57 -11.26 9.32
CA VAL A 48 11.07 -10.33 8.31
C VAL A 48 12.38 -9.61 8.67
N ALA A 49 12.90 -9.76 9.90
CA ALA A 49 14.07 -9.02 10.34
C ALA A 49 15.31 -9.26 9.45
N ASP A 50 15.53 -10.51 9.06
CA ASP A 50 16.61 -10.91 8.14
C ASP A 50 16.53 -10.17 6.80
N LEU A 51 15.33 -10.01 6.26
CA LEU A 51 15.08 -9.31 5.02
C LEU A 51 15.17 -7.80 5.19
N LEU A 52 14.62 -7.26 6.28
CA LEU A 52 14.68 -5.82 6.57
C LEU A 52 16.11 -5.31 6.74
N GLU A 53 16.99 -6.12 7.30
CA GLU A 53 18.42 -5.78 7.47
C GLU A 53 19.22 -5.97 6.17
N HIS A 54 18.68 -6.64 5.15
CA HIS A 54 19.40 -6.92 3.92
C HIS A 54 19.60 -5.66 3.08
N PRO A 55 20.82 -5.36 2.61
CA PRO A 55 21.14 -4.13 1.84
C PRO A 55 20.24 -3.93 0.61
N GLU A 56 19.94 -4.99 -0.13
CA GLU A 56 19.10 -4.90 -1.33
C GLU A 56 17.63 -4.55 -0.98
N VAL A 57 17.12 -4.94 0.19
CA VAL A 57 15.79 -4.50 0.65
C VAL A 57 15.86 -3.04 1.11
N GLN A 58 16.89 -2.65 1.85
CA GLN A 58 17.09 -1.25 2.28
C GLN A 58 17.24 -0.29 1.09
N ARG A 59 17.84 -0.75 -0.01
CA ARG A 59 17.97 0.01 -1.25
C ARG A 59 16.63 0.46 -1.85
N LEU A 60 15.53 -0.21 -1.54
CA LEU A 60 14.19 0.22 -1.96
C LEU A 60 13.82 1.63 -1.43
N ALA A 61 14.47 2.12 -0.38
CA ALA A 61 14.29 3.47 0.13
C ALA A 61 14.79 4.57 -0.84
N GLU A 62 15.64 4.24 -1.80
CA GLU A 62 16.15 5.19 -2.81
C GLU A 62 15.10 5.51 -3.89
N PHE A 63 14.02 4.71 -3.99
CA PHE A 63 13.03 4.83 -5.04
C PHE A 63 11.71 5.37 -4.50
N VAL A 64 11.24 6.48 -5.08
CA VAL A 64 9.91 7.03 -4.78
C VAL A 64 8.84 6.14 -5.40
N GLN A 65 7.93 5.64 -4.58
CA GLN A 65 6.81 4.80 -5.04
C GLN A 65 5.58 5.65 -5.36
N HIS A 66 5.02 6.34 -4.37
CA HIS A 66 3.86 7.22 -4.51
C HIS A 66 4.16 8.56 -3.83
N LEU A 67 4.19 9.66 -4.57
CA LEU A 67 4.32 11.07 -4.18
C LEU A 67 5.20 11.39 -2.94
N HIS A 68 5.04 10.68 -1.83
CA HIS A 68 5.71 10.95 -0.55
C HIS A 68 6.20 9.70 0.18
N SER A 69 5.97 8.50 -0.37
CA SER A 69 6.47 7.24 0.19
C SER A 69 7.59 6.67 -0.66
N THR A 70 8.57 6.10 0.00
CA THR A 70 9.58 5.28 -0.67
C THR A 70 9.00 3.90 -0.99
N ARG A 71 9.63 3.17 -1.89
CA ARG A 71 9.24 1.78 -2.18
C ARG A 71 9.42 0.88 -0.98
N LEU A 72 10.40 1.16 -0.12
CA LEU A 72 10.58 0.46 1.15
C LEU A 72 9.40 0.69 2.10
N ASP A 73 8.97 1.96 2.28
CA ASP A 73 7.83 2.28 3.15
C ASP A 73 6.55 1.60 2.67
N HIS A 74 6.31 1.63 1.36
CA HIS A 74 5.19 0.93 0.74
C HIS A 74 5.26 -0.58 0.99
N SER A 75 6.40 -1.21 0.72
CA SER A 75 6.60 -2.65 0.91
C SER A 75 6.41 -3.08 2.36
N ILE A 76 6.90 -2.30 3.33
CA ILE A 76 6.67 -2.54 4.77
C ILE A 76 5.18 -2.44 5.08
N SER A 77 4.49 -1.42 4.56
CA SER A 77 3.05 -1.23 4.79
C SER A 77 2.23 -2.40 4.24
N VAL A 78 2.51 -2.82 3.01
CA VAL A 78 1.85 -3.98 2.38
C VAL A 78 2.13 -5.26 3.18
N SER A 79 3.38 -5.52 3.53
CA SER A 79 3.82 -6.67 4.32
C SER A 79 3.07 -6.76 5.65
N TYR A 80 3.11 -5.69 6.45
CA TYR A 80 2.54 -5.70 7.80
C TYR A 80 1.01 -5.79 7.80
N HIS A 81 0.33 -5.04 6.93
CA HIS A 81 -1.13 -5.13 6.81
C HIS A 81 -1.58 -6.49 6.32
N SER A 82 -0.89 -7.07 5.35
CA SER A 82 -1.19 -8.40 4.84
C SER A 82 -0.99 -9.47 5.91
N TYR A 83 0.11 -9.38 6.68
CA TYR A 83 0.38 -10.23 7.84
C TYR A 83 -0.77 -10.18 8.86
N GLN A 84 -1.24 -8.99 9.22
CA GLN A 84 -2.35 -8.84 10.17
C GLN A 84 -3.65 -9.49 9.67
N ILE A 85 -3.93 -9.46 8.38
CA ILE A 85 -5.08 -10.12 7.77
C ILE A 85 -4.86 -11.64 7.75
N ALA A 86 -3.66 -12.11 7.37
CA ALA A 86 -3.32 -13.51 7.33
C ALA A 86 -3.54 -14.20 8.67
N LYS A 87 -3.11 -13.58 9.78
CA LYS A 87 -3.37 -14.08 11.15
C LYS A 87 -4.85 -14.26 11.46
N LYS A 88 -5.70 -13.35 11.02
CA LYS A 88 -7.16 -13.40 11.26
C LYS A 88 -7.88 -14.39 10.36
N THR A 89 -7.29 -14.78 9.24
CA THR A 89 -7.91 -15.63 8.22
C THR A 89 -7.29 -17.02 8.13
N ASN A 90 -6.45 -17.39 9.10
CA ASN A 90 -5.72 -18.66 9.12
C ASN A 90 -4.95 -18.93 7.81
N ALA A 91 -4.35 -17.88 7.25
CA ALA A 91 -3.43 -17.97 6.12
C ALA A 91 -1.98 -18.06 6.63
N ASP A 92 -1.04 -18.42 5.74
CA ASP A 92 0.38 -18.46 6.09
C ASP A 92 0.91 -17.03 6.32
N ALA A 93 0.89 -16.60 7.59
CA ALA A 93 1.27 -15.26 8.00
C ALA A 93 2.77 -14.97 7.71
N ARG A 94 3.63 -16.00 7.81
CA ARG A 94 5.06 -15.85 7.50
C ARG A 94 5.28 -15.62 5.99
N ALA A 95 4.69 -16.46 5.15
CA ALA A 95 4.81 -16.30 3.70
C ALA A 95 4.25 -14.95 3.23
N VAL A 96 3.10 -14.53 3.77
CA VAL A 96 2.48 -13.23 3.45
C VAL A 96 3.36 -12.05 3.87
N ALA A 97 3.94 -12.10 5.08
CA ALA A 97 4.83 -11.05 5.58
C ALA A 97 6.08 -10.90 4.70
N ARG A 98 6.78 -12.01 4.45
CA ARG A 98 8.02 -12.02 3.66
C ARG A 98 7.78 -11.62 2.21
N ALA A 99 6.83 -12.26 1.54
CA ALA A 99 6.52 -11.96 0.15
C ALA A 99 5.92 -10.56 -0.03
N GLY A 100 5.11 -10.08 0.92
CA GLY A 100 4.62 -8.71 0.92
C GLY A 100 5.74 -7.67 1.03
N LEU A 101 6.83 -7.96 1.75
CA LEU A 101 8.01 -7.10 1.81
C LEU A 101 8.81 -7.11 0.48
N LEU A 102 8.80 -8.23 -0.23
CA LEU A 102 9.60 -8.44 -1.44
C LEU A 102 8.84 -8.20 -2.76
N HIS A 103 7.50 -7.95 -2.71
CA HIS A 103 6.65 -7.94 -3.91
C HIS A 103 7.08 -6.92 -4.96
N ASP A 104 7.62 -5.78 -4.53
CA ASP A 104 8.08 -4.66 -5.37
C ASP A 104 9.60 -4.52 -5.40
N MET A 105 10.33 -5.63 -5.34
CA MET A 105 11.80 -5.64 -5.31
C MET A 105 12.39 -5.39 -6.70
N PHE A 106 12.24 -4.14 -7.18
CA PHE A 106 12.83 -3.66 -8.44
C PHE A 106 13.48 -2.28 -8.25
N TYR A 107 14.50 -1.92 -9.08
CA TYR A 107 15.43 -0.80 -8.86
C TYR A 107 15.49 0.14 -10.06
N TYR A 108 14.33 0.63 -10.52
CA TYR A 108 14.20 1.60 -11.60
C TYR A 108 12.98 2.51 -11.36
N ASP A 109 12.95 3.67 -12.02
CA ASP A 109 11.75 4.52 -12.04
C ASP A 109 10.74 3.96 -13.05
N TRP A 110 9.62 3.44 -12.56
CA TRP A 110 8.59 2.82 -13.37
C TRP A 110 7.86 3.80 -14.29
N ARG A 111 7.96 5.11 -14.02
CA ARG A 111 7.32 6.16 -14.84
C ARG A 111 8.08 6.40 -16.14
N THR A 112 9.38 6.20 -16.13
CA THR A 112 10.27 6.49 -17.26
C THR A 112 10.76 5.24 -17.96
N THR A 113 10.79 4.08 -17.26
CA THR A 113 11.31 2.84 -17.81
C THR A 113 10.26 2.16 -18.70
N LYS A 114 10.66 1.82 -19.92
CA LYS A 114 9.88 1.05 -20.90
C LYS A 114 10.50 -0.32 -21.09
N PHE A 115 9.67 -1.31 -21.40
CA PHE A 115 10.09 -2.69 -21.65
C PHE A 115 9.61 -3.15 -23.02
N ASP A 116 10.49 -3.80 -23.77
CA ASP A 116 10.13 -4.42 -25.06
C ASP A 116 9.25 -5.67 -24.89
N GLY A 117 9.35 -6.31 -23.70
CA GLY A 117 8.66 -7.59 -23.40
C GLY A 117 7.28 -7.46 -22.72
N GLY A 118 6.73 -6.24 -22.57
CA GLY A 118 5.42 -6.05 -21.95
C GLY A 118 5.28 -4.80 -21.10
N SER A 119 4.11 -4.62 -20.50
CA SER A 119 3.83 -3.50 -19.62
C SER A 119 4.62 -3.59 -18.30
N HIS A 120 4.77 -2.46 -17.61
CA HIS A 120 5.35 -2.46 -16.25
C HIS A 120 4.62 -3.43 -15.32
N ALA A 121 3.29 -3.46 -15.35
CA ALA A 121 2.49 -4.38 -14.53
C ALA A 121 2.80 -5.86 -14.78
N TYR A 122 3.24 -6.23 -15.97
CA TYR A 122 3.64 -7.58 -16.31
C TYR A 122 5.10 -7.87 -15.94
N MET A 123 5.99 -6.90 -16.14
CA MET A 123 7.43 -7.09 -16.02
C MET A 123 7.94 -7.00 -14.59
N HIS A 124 7.49 -6.00 -13.79
CA HIS A 124 8.08 -5.79 -12.47
C HIS A 124 7.89 -6.95 -11.49
N PRO A 125 6.76 -7.71 -11.46
CA PRO A 125 6.65 -8.85 -10.57
C PRO A 125 7.69 -9.95 -10.88
N ARG A 126 8.02 -10.13 -12.16
CA ARG A 126 9.03 -11.09 -12.62
C ARG A 126 10.44 -10.65 -12.25
N ILE A 127 10.70 -9.35 -12.32
CA ILE A 127 11.95 -8.75 -11.88
C ILE A 127 12.07 -8.86 -10.35
N ALA A 128 10.97 -8.59 -9.62
CA ALA A 128 10.95 -8.71 -8.17
C ALA A 128 11.24 -10.15 -7.70
N VAL A 129 10.64 -11.17 -8.31
CA VAL A 129 10.99 -12.58 -8.02
C VAL A 129 12.47 -12.84 -8.24
N LYS A 130 13.00 -12.46 -9.41
CA LYS A 130 14.44 -12.69 -9.72
C LYS A 130 15.38 -12.00 -8.73
N ASN A 131 15.00 -10.82 -8.23
CA ASN A 131 15.80 -10.11 -7.24
C ASN A 131 15.65 -10.70 -5.84
N ALA A 132 14.44 -11.10 -5.45
CA ALA A 132 14.18 -11.77 -4.19
C ALA A 132 14.94 -13.11 -4.07
N GLU A 133 14.98 -13.89 -5.15
CA GLU A 133 15.70 -15.18 -5.22
C GLU A 133 17.23 -15.06 -5.06
N LYS A 134 17.78 -13.86 -5.24
CA LYS A 134 19.23 -13.63 -4.98
C LYS A 134 19.55 -13.50 -3.50
N ILE A 135 18.54 -13.19 -2.67
CA ILE A 135 18.76 -12.88 -1.25
C ILE A 135 18.08 -13.87 -0.29
N THR A 136 17.10 -14.63 -0.78
CA THR A 136 16.41 -15.66 0.02
C THR A 136 15.80 -16.72 -0.88
N GLU A 137 15.60 -17.92 -0.33
CA GLU A 137 14.76 -18.92 -0.98
C GLU A 137 13.28 -18.53 -0.87
N LEU A 138 12.55 -18.70 -1.97
CA LEU A 138 11.12 -18.43 -2.02
C LEU A 138 10.35 -19.76 -2.08
N SER A 139 9.41 -19.94 -1.16
CA SER A 139 8.40 -21.00 -1.28
C SER A 139 7.49 -20.78 -2.50
N GLU A 140 6.76 -21.80 -2.93
CA GLU A 140 5.78 -21.65 -4.02
C GLU A 140 4.71 -20.59 -3.72
N VAL A 141 4.29 -20.48 -2.45
CA VAL A 141 3.32 -19.48 -2.01
C VAL A 141 3.91 -18.09 -2.14
N GLU A 142 5.12 -17.87 -1.63
CA GLU A 142 5.80 -16.57 -1.71
C GLU A 142 6.05 -16.15 -3.16
N ARG A 143 6.46 -17.08 -4.01
CA ARG A 143 6.63 -16.84 -5.46
C ARG A 143 5.30 -16.43 -6.12
N ASP A 144 4.20 -17.14 -5.84
CA ASP A 144 2.89 -16.81 -6.40
C ASP A 144 2.41 -15.45 -5.92
N ILE A 145 2.61 -15.11 -4.63
CA ILE A 145 2.32 -13.77 -4.09
C ILE A 145 3.03 -12.72 -4.93
N ILE A 146 4.34 -12.81 -5.09
CA ILE A 146 5.13 -11.79 -5.80
C ILE A 146 4.73 -11.72 -7.27
N ILE A 147 4.57 -12.86 -7.95
CA ILE A 147 4.26 -12.92 -9.39
C ILE A 147 2.85 -12.43 -9.70
N LYS A 148 1.91 -12.57 -8.77
CA LYS A 148 0.47 -12.35 -9.00
C LYS A 148 -0.10 -11.10 -8.34
N HIS A 149 0.70 -10.32 -7.59
CA HIS A 149 0.19 -9.14 -6.90
C HIS A 149 -0.43 -8.11 -7.85
N MET A 150 -0.03 -8.08 -9.14
CA MET A 150 -0.64 -7.24 -10.17
C MET A 150 -1.89 -7.81 -10.83
N TRP A 151 -2.50 -8.86 -10.26
CA TRP A 151 -3.77 -9.36 -10.77
C TRP A 151 -4.84 -8.26 -10.81
N GLY A 152 -5.62 -8.25 -11.90
CA GLY A 152 -6.54 -7.15 -12.24
C GLY A 152 -5.96 -6.18 -13.28
N ALA A 153 -4.65 -5.89 -13.21
CA ALA A 153 -3.89 -5.28 -14.31
C ALA A 153 -3.25 -6.36 -15.22
N THR A 154 -3.13 -7.58 -14.74
CA THR A 154 -2.72 -8.78 -15.49
C THR A 154 -3.82 -9.84 -15.43
N ILE A 155 -3.87 -10.74 -16.44
CA ILE A 155 -4.97 -11.69 -16.61
C ILE A 155 -4.88 -12.88 -15.65
N ALA A 156 -3.66 -13.37 -15.35
CA ALA A 156 -3.47 -14.62 -14.62
C ALA A 156 -3.80 -14.46 -13.12
N PRO A 157 -4.84 -15.14 -12.59
CA PRO A 157 -5.26 -15.00 -11.20
C PRO A 157 -4.24 -15.62 -10.22
N PRO A 158 -4.24 -15.17 -8.96
CA PRO A 158 -3.55 -15.82 -7.87
C PRO A 158 -4.00 -17.29 -7.67
N LYS A 159 -3.06 -18.14 -7.25
CA LYS A 159 -3.32 -19.56 -6.94
C LYS A 159 -3.70 -19.74 -5.46
N TYR A 160 -3.11 -18.96 -4.57
CA TYR A 160 -3.25 -19.10 -3.13
C TYR A 160 -4.05 -17.94 -2.53
N LYS A 161 -4.75 -18.18 -1.41
CA LYS A 161 -5.46 -17.13 -0.65
C LYS A 161 -4.54 -16.04 -0.16
N GLU A 162 -3.31 -16.38 0.17
CA GLU A 162 -2.21 -15.48 0.55
C GLU A 162 -1.94 -14.44 -0.53
N SER A 163 -1.92 -14.88 -1.77
CA SER A 163 -1.69 -14.00 -2.94
C SER A 163 -2.85 -13.02 -3.16
N TYR A 164 -4.10 -13.43 -2.91
CA TYR A 164 -5.25 -12.51 -2.92
C TYR A 164 -5.13 -11.46 -1.81
N ILE A 165 -4.71 -11.87 -0.60
CA ILE A 165 -4.52 -10.94 0.54
C ILE A 165 -3.53 -9.86 0.14
N VAL A 166 -2.33 -10.22 -0.29
CA VAL A 166 -1.29 -9.24 -0.65
C VAL A 166 -1.73 -8.37 -1.84
N THR A 167 -2.33 -8.95 -2.87
CA THR A 167 -2.86 -8.22 -4.03
C THR A 167 -3.86 -7.13 -3.63
N MET A 168 -4.77 -7.43 -2.71
CA MET A 168 -5.79 -6.46 -2.28
C MET A 168 -5.21 -5.40 -1.35
N VAL A 169 -4.30 -5.79 -0.46
CA VAL A 169 -3.63 -4.86 0.45
C VAL A 169 -2.70 -3.92 -0.31
N ASP A 170 -1.96 -4.40 -1.30
CA ASP A 170 -1.14 -3.57 -2.17
C ASP A 170 -1.95 -2.45 -2.84
N LYS A 171 -3.08 -2.81 -3.48
CA LYS A 171 -3.99 -1.83 -4.08
C LYS A 171 -4.55 -0.84 -3.06
N TYR A 172 -4.90 -1.32 -1.87
CA TYR A 172 -5.37 -0.46 -0.78
C TYR A 172 -4.29 0.54 -0.34
N CYS A 173 -3.05 0.08 -0.13
CA CYS A 173 -1.92 0.93 0.24
C CYS A 173 -1.63 1.96 -0.86
N ALA A 174 -1.59 1.55 -2.13
CA ALA A 174 -1.36 2.44 -3.27
C ALA A 174 -2.43 3.55 -3.36
N ILE A 175 -3.71 3.21 -3.21
CA ILE A 175 -4.81 4.18 -3.22
C ILE A 175 -4.67 5.15 -2.04
N LYS A 176 -4.38 4.65 -0.84
CA LYS A 176 -4.21 5.46 0.36
C LYS A 176 -3.04 6.43 0.21
N GLU A 177 -1.91 5.97 -0.27
CA GLU A 177 -0.72 6.78 -0.48
C GLU A 177 -0.94 7.87 -1.55
N ALA A 178 -1.63 7.53 -2.64
CA ALA A 178 -2.00 8.50 -3.68
C ALA A 178 -3.05 9.54 -3.21
N ALA A 179 -3.97 9.17 -2.31
CA ALA A 179 -5.01 10.06 -1.80
C ALA A 179 -4.49 11.05 -0.74
N THR A 180 -3.42 10.74 -0.01
CA THR A 180 -2.89 11.55 1.10
C THR A 180 -2.58 13.01 0.72
N PRO A 181 -1.97 13.35 -0.43
CA PRO A 181 -1.74 14.74 -0.82
C PRO A 181 -3.02 15.51 -1.13
N MET A 182 -4.01 14.85 -1.72
CA MET A 182 -5.29 15.47 -2.08
C MET A 182 -6.09 15.83 -0.84
N THR A 183 -6.08 14.97 0.19
CA THR A 183 -6.72 15.25 1.49
C THR A 183 -6.02 16.40 2.22
N LYS A 184 -4.70 16.51 2.14
CA LYS A 184 -3.92 17.61 2.73
C LYS A 184 -4.24 18.96 2.08
N LEU A 185 -4.23 19.03 0.74
CA LEU A 185 -4.58 20.23 -0.02
C LEU A 185 -6.03 20.70 0.25
N PHE A 186 -6.96 19.74 0.33
CA PHE A 186 -8.36 20.03 0.62
C PHE A 186 -8.53 20.56 2.04
N LYS A 187 -7.82 20.02 3.01
CA LYS A 187 -7.82 20.49 4.40
C LYS A 187 -7.27 21.91 4.53
N GLU A 188 -6.16 22.22 3.88
CA GLU A 188 -5.57 23.56 3.87
C GLU A 188 -6.53 24.60 3.24
N LYS A 189 -7.22 24.21 2.15
CA LYS A 189 -8.20 25.09 1.48
C LYS A 189 -9.41 25.36 2.36
N LEU A 190 -9.85 24.40 3.16
CA LEU A 190 -10.94 24.56 4.12
C LEU A 190 -10.57 25.46 5.30
N LEU A 191 -9.38 25.24 5.88
CA LEU A 191 -8.88 26.06 6.99
C LEU A 191 -8.72 27.54 6.56
N ARG A 192 -8.25 27.80 5.33
CA ARG A 192 -8.18 29.17 4.79
C ARG A 192 -9.57 29.80 4.63
N LYS A 193 -10.58 29.01 4.27
CA LYS A 193 -11.95 29.50 4.08
C LYS A 193 -12.65 29.80 5.41
N SER A 194 -12.41 29.02 6.46
CA SER A 194 -12.97 29.28 7.81
C SER A 194 -12.39 30.55 8.43
N VAL A 195 -11.07 30.76 8.29
CA VAL A 195 -10.41 31.99 8.80
C VAL A 195 -10.89 33.23 8.08
N SER A 196 -11.18 33.16 6.77
CA SER A 196 -11.69 34.32 6.01
C SER A 196 -13.15 34.66 6.31
N THR A 197 -13.91 33.78 6.95
CA THR A 197 -15.32 33.98 7.31
C THR A 197 -15.46 34.61 8.73
N GLU A 198 -14.46 34.42 9.61
CA GLU A 198 -14.43 35.03 10.96
C GLU A 198 -13.95 36.50 10.96
N GLN A 199 -13.42 36.99 9.84
CA GLN A 199 -12.92 38.35 9.68
C GLN A 199 -13.90 39.29 8.94
N ARG A 200 -15.14 38.85 8.70
CA ARG A 200 -16.24 39.67 8.16
C ARG A 200 -17.39 39.76 9.14
#